data_1d2f9590e802479d30befe123bd9102a
#
_entry.id   1d2f9590e802479d30befe123bd9102a
#
_cell.length_a   1.000
_cell.length_b   1.000
_cell.length_c   1.000
_cell.angle_alpha   90.00
_cell.angle_beta   90.00
_cell.angle_gamma   90.00
#
_symmetry.space_group_name_H-M   'P 1'
#
loop_
_entity.id
_entity.type
_entity.pdbx_description
1 polymer ?
#
loop_
_entity_poly.entity_id
_entity_poly.type
_entity_poly.pdbx_seq_one_letter_code
_entity_poly.pdbx_strand_id
1 'polypeptide(L)'
;PPARGRTVIVVLGGGRTAAAEYPRVSLSAISMERLRYGIWLARETGLPVAFSGGIGPASGDGPSEGSIARRIAADEFRHPLQWVEDRSRDTRENAELTVRMLRDEPLGRIVLVTHDLHMPRSIRHFMRARDAADLDFEIVPAPVGITEAAEPWSIADFLPSPQGIARSRYAFREWLGMLAGA
;
A
#
# COMPACT_ATOMS: atom_id res chain seq x y z
N PRO A 1 -12.38 -23.61 -2.64
CA PRO A 1 -12.45 -23.85 -1.21
C PRO A 1 -12.02 -22.60 -0.47
N PRO A 2 -12.66 -22.22 0.66
CA PRO A 2 -12.20 -21.06 1.43
C PRO A 2 -10.75 -21.31 1.87
N ALA A 3 -9.91 -20.27 1.78
CA ALA A 3 -8.53 -20.35 2.23
C ALA A 3 -8.52 -20.79 3.70
N ARG A 4 -7.77 -21.85 4.00
CA ARG A 4 -7.59 -22.31 5.38
C ARG A 4 -6.63 -21.35 6.06
N GLY A 5 -7.08 -20.59 7.03
CA GLY A 5 -6.23 -19.69 7.80
C GLY A 5 -6.82 -18.27 7.92
N ARG A 6 -6.06 -17.40 8.60
CA ARG A 6 -6.42 -16.01 8.84
C ARG A 6 -6.30 -15.18 7.56
N THR A 7 -7.25 -14.29 7.33
CA THR A 7 -7.15 -13.25 6.30
C THR A 7 -6.68 -11.95 6.95
N VAL A 8 -5.70 -11.28 6.31
CA VAL A 8 -5.13 -10.00 6.78
C VAL A 8 -5.20 -8.98 5.65
N ILE A 9 -5.68 -7.78 5.93
CA ILE A 9 -5.59 -6.63 5.02
C ILE A 9 -4.18 -6.05 5.16
N VAL A 10 -3.42 -6.00 4.07
CA VAL A 10 -2.08 -5.41 4.04
C VAL A 10 -2.11 -4.15 3.20
N VAL A 11 -1.87 -3.00 3.84
CA VAL A 11 -1.83 -1.69 3.21
C VAL A 11 -0.38 -1.30 2.92
N LEU A 12 -0.06 -1.01 1.66
CA LEU A 12 1.29 -0.56 1.28
C LEU A 12 1.40 0.95 1.33
N GLY A 13 2.48 1.44 1.91
CA GLY A 13 2.87 2.84 1.87
C GLY A 13 3.14 3.34 0.43
N GLY A 14 3.11 4.63 0.25
CA GLY A 14 3.35 5.33 -1.03
C GLY A 14 4.07 6.66 -0.83
N GLY A 15 4.64 6.86 0.35
CA GLY A 15 5.46 8.01 0.71
C GLY A 15 4.90 8.84 1.85
N ARG A 16 5.72 9.75 2.30
CA ARG A 16 5.41 10.73 3.36
C ARG A 16 5.62 12.15 2.83
N THR A 17 5.01 13.11 3.49
CA THR A 17 5.08 14.52 3.12
C THR A 17 5.26 15.41 4.34
N ALA A 18 5.92 16.53 4.17
CA ALA A 18 5.82 17.61 5.13
C ALA A 18 4.43 18.25 5.00
N ALA A 19 3.74 18.40 6.11
CA ALA A 19 2.45 19.06 6.17
C ALA A 19 2.62 20.30 7.06
N ALA A 20 2.58 21.48 6.45
CA ALA A 20 2.85 22.75 7.16
C ALA A 20 1.79 23.05 8.23
N GLU A 21 0.58 22.54 8.05
CA GLU A 21 -0.55 22.66 8.95
C GLU A 21 -0.45 21.74 10.18
N TYR A 22 0.43 20.76 10.14
CA TYR A 22 0.72 19.88 11.27
C TYR A 22 2.18 20.07 11.72
N PRO A 23 2.49 20.12 13.00
CA PRO A 23 3.86 20.22 13.47
C PRO A 23 4.66 18.92 13.31
N ARG A 24 4.26 18.06 12.36
CA ARG A 24 4.79 16.71 12.17
C ARG A 24 4.71 16.30 10.70
N VAL A 25 5.63 15.42 10.30
CA VAL A 25 5.55 14.73 9.03
C VAL A 25 4.27 13.87 8.98
N SER A 26 3.59 13.88 7.84
CA SER A 26 2.38 13.11 7.58
C SER A 26 2.59 12.10 6.46
N LEU A 27 1.61 11.23 6.25
CA LEU A 27 1.55 10.38 5.06
C LEU A 27 1.32 11.24 3.81
N SER A 28 1.89 10.83 2.70
CA SER A 28 1.52 11.40 1.39
C SER A 28 0.02 11.16 1.11
N ALA A 29 -0.57 11.95 0.19
CA ALA A 29 -1.94 11.74 -0.22
C ALA A 29 -2.19 10.28 -0.67
N ILE A 30 -1.24 9.70 -1.41
CA ILE A 30 -1.29 8.31 -1.87
C ILE A 30 -1.36 7.32 -0.69
N SER A 31 -0.49 7.47 0.31
CA SER A 31 -0.49 6.60 1.49
C SER A 31 -1.74 6.77 2.33
N MET A 32 -2.23 8.01 2.46
CA MET A 32 -3.45 8.32 3.22
C MET A 32 -4.68 7.68 2.58
N GLU A 33 -4.80 7.74 1.26
CA GLU A 33 -5.89 7.14 0.52
C GLU A 33 -5.93 5.62 0.68
N ARG A 34 -4.76 4.96 0.59
CA ARG A 34 -4.63 3.52 0.83
C ARG A 34 -4.99 3.13 2.26
N LEU A 35 -4.48 3.88 3.25
CA LEU A 35 -4.77 3.64 4.66
C LEU A 35 -6.27 3.77 4.94
N ARG A 36 -6.90 4.84 4.45
CA ARG A 36 -8.33 5.06 4.58
C ARG A 36 -9.14 3.90 4.00
N TYR A 37 -8.79 3.44 2.79
CA TYR A 37 -9.47 2.32 2.15
C TYR A 37 -9.26 1.01 2.90
N GLY A 38 -8.03 0.72 3.37
CA GLY A 38 -7.75 -0.46 4.18
C GLY A 38 -8.53 -0.50 5.49
N ILE A 39 -8.66 0.66 6.16
CA ILE A 39 -9.47 0.77 7.39
C ILE A 39 -10.97 0.64 7.09
N TRP A 40 -11.44 1.20 5.97
CA TRP A 40 -12.82 1.00 5.54
C TRP A 40 -13.12 -0.49 5.31
N LEU A 41 -12.27 -1.20 4.55
CA LEU A 41 -12.39 -2.65 4.36
C LEU A 41 -12.41 -3.41 5.69
N ALA A 42 -11.55 -3.02 6.64
CA ALA A 42 -11.51 -3.67 7.94
C ALA A 42 -12.82 -3.51 8.73
N ARG A 43 -13.44 -2.34 8.65
CA ARG A 43 -14.73 -2.08 9.29
C ARG A 43 -15.87 -2.90 8.67
N GLU A 44 -15.87 -3.03 7.34
CA GLU A 44 -16.88 -3.81 6.61
C GLU A 44 -16.72 -5.33 6.82
N THR A 45 -15.48 -5.79 7.02
CA THR A 45 -15.18 -7.24 7.03
C THR A 45 -14.81 -7.80 8.40
N GLY A 46 -14.47 -6.94 9.36
CA GLY A 46 -13.92 -7.36 10.66
C GLY A 46 -12.48 -7.89 10.58
N LEU A 47 -11.80 -7.77 9.43
CA LEU A 47 -10.46 -8.28 9.23
C LEU A 47 -9.40 -7.37 9.87
N PRO A 48 -8.31 -7.94 10.39
CA PRO A 48 -7.20 -7.17 10.93
C PRO A 48 -6.40 -6.47 9.83
N VAL A 49 -5.80 -5.33 10.17
CA VAL A 49 -5.00 -4.51 9.25
C VAL A 49 -3.54 -4.53 9.64
N ALA A 50 -2.69 -4.78 8.64
CA ALA A 50 -1.26 -4.53 8.65
C ALA A 50 -0.94 -3.34 7.73
N PHE A 51 0.06 -2.54 8.10
CA PHE A 51 0.63 -1.52 7.23
C PHE A 51 2.12 -1.83 6.99
N SER A 52 2.58 -1.63 5.77
CA SER A 52 3.98 -1.80 5.40
C SER A 52 4.51 -0.57 4.68
N GLY A 53 5.55 0.05 5.25
CA GLY A 53 6.22 1.21 4.68
C GLY A 53 7.23 1.81 5.65
N GLY A 54 8.49 1.79 5.28
CA GLY A 54 9.59 2.34 6.05
C GLY A 54 10.01 3.74 5.59
N ILE A 55 11.32 3.92 5.37
CA ILE A 55 11.92 5.16 4.87
C ILE A 55 12.56 4.87 3.51
N GLY A 56 11.92 5.31 2.45
CA GLY A 56 12.45 5.14 1.09
C GLY A 56 13.79 5.86 0.88
N PRO A 57 14.62 5.40 -0.08
CA PRO A 57 15.98 5.94 -0.30
C PRO A 57 16.01 7.45 -0.61
N ALA A 58 14.96 7.97 -1.23
CA ALA A 58 14.84 9.40 -1.56
C ALA A 58 14.16 10.23 -0.46
N SER A 59 13.83 9.61 0.66
CA SER A 59 13.15 10.27 1.78
C SER A 59 14.21 10.71 2.81
N GLY A 60 14.21 11.97 3.20
CA GLY A 60 15.08 12.47 4.27
C GLY A 60 14.81 11.79 5.62
N ASP A 61 15.60 12.12 6.64
CA ASP A 61 15.44 11.63 8.00
C ASP A 61 14.04 11.90 8.57
N GLY A 62 13.67 11.15 9.61
CA GLY A 62 12.40 11.32 10.31
C GLY A 62 11.64 10.02 10.53
N PRO A 63 10.38 10.09 10.96
CA PRO A 63 9.58 8.91 11.25
C PRO A 63 9.29 8.11 9.98
N SER A 64 9.25 6.77 10.10
CA SER A 64 8.85 5.87 9.01
C SER A 64 7.38 6.05 8.63
N GLU A 65 7.00 5.67 7.40
CA GLU A 65 5.59 5.66 6.99
C GLU A 65 4.74 4.81 7.94
N GLY A 66 5.23 3.63 8.34
CA GLY A 66 4.53 2.75 9.26
C GLY A 66 4.27 3.37 10.62
N SER A 67 5.26 4.11 11.18
CA SER A 67 5.07 4.80 12.45
C SER A 67 4.04 5.93 12.36
N ILE A 68 4.02 6.67 11.25
CA ILE A 68 3.03 7.71 10.98
C ILE A 68 1.64 7.07 10.78
N ALA A 69 1.55 6.00 9.98
CA ALA A 69 0.30 5.28 9.73
C ALA A 69 -0.31 4.73 11.01
N ARG A 70 0.52 4.17 11.91
CA ARG A 70 0.08 3.68 13.23
C ARG A 70 -0.59 4.78 14.04
N ARG A 71 0.04 5.96 14.12
CA ARG A 71 -0.51 7.11 14.83
C ARG A 71 -1.83 7.57 14.22
N ILE A 72 -1.87 7.79 12.91
CA ILE A 72 -3.06 8.27 12.20
C ILE A 72 -4.21 7.27 12.34
N ALA A 73 -3.95 5.97 12.16
CA ALA A 73 -4.96 4.93 12.31
C ALA A 73 -5.59 4.92 13.71
N ALA A 74 -4.76 5.05 14.76
CA ALA A 74 -5.23 5.07 16.14
C ALA A 74 -5.96 6.38 16.49
N ASP A 75 -5.32 7.53 16.22
CA ASP A 75 -5.76 8.84 16.71
C ASP A 75 -6.91 9.42 15.87
N GLU A 76 -6.80 9.33 14.56
CA GLU A 76 -7.74 9.98 13.63
C GLU A 76 -8.84 9.02 13.18
N PHE A 77 -8.50 7.76 12.88
CA PHE A 77 -9.49 6.76 12.43
C PHE A 77 -10.08 5.92 13.58
N ARG A 78 -9.53 5.99 14.79
CA ARG A 78 -9.95 5.13 15.93
C ARG A 78 -9.94 3.64 15.57
N HIS A 79 -8.96 3.24 14.77
CA HIS A 79 -8.78 1.88 14.29
C HIS A 79 -7.29 1.48 14.37
N PRO A 80 -6.82 0.96 15.52
CA PRO A 80 -5.43 0.58 15.68
C PRO A 80 -5.02 -0.51 14.67
N LEU A 81 -3.84 -0.34 14.06
CA LEU A 81 -3.25 -1.36 13.20
C LEU A 81 -2.72 -2.51 14.05
N GLN A 82 -2.98 -3.75 13.64
CA GLN A 82 -2.52 -4.92 14.38
C GLN A 82 -1.04 -5.18 14.16
N TRP A 83 -0.54 -4.97 12.94
CA TRP A 83 0.87 -5.07 12.60
C TRP A 83 1.35 -3.86 11.82
N VAL A 84 2.61 -3.49 12.04
CA VAL A 84 3.25 -2.40 11.29
C VAL A 84 4.68 -2.80 10.97
N GLU A 85 4.96 -2.93 9.71
CA GLU A 85 6.29 -3.04 9.15
C GLU A 85 6.77 -1.62 8.78
N ASP A 86 7.89 -1.19 9.30
CA ASP A 86 8.34 0.20 9.24
C ASP A 86 9.84 0.37 8.88
N ARG A 87 10.47 -0.70 8.35
CA ARG A 87 11.90 -0.73 8.02
C ARG A 87 12.20 -0.83 6.53
N SER A 88 11.21 -1.21 5.73
CA SER A 88 11.36 -1.37 4.28
C SER A 88 11.77 -0.06 3.59
N ARG A 89 12.59 -0.18 2.56
CA ARG A 89 13.07 0.94 1.75
C ARG A 89 12.44 0.98 0.36
N ASP A 90 11.91 -0.15 -0.09
CA ASP A 90 11.29 -0.31 -1.40
C ASP A 90 10.16 -1.35 -1.39
N THR A 91 9.52 -1.57 -2.55
CA THR A 91 8.38 -2.49 -2.67
C THR A 91 8.77 -3.95 -2.45
N ARG A 92 9.98 -4.35 -2.81
CA ARG A 92 10.49 -5.70 -2.56
C ARG A 92 10.64 -5.92 -1.06
N GLU A 93 11.29 -5.00 -0.37
CA GLU A 93 11.45 -5.08 1.09
C GLU A 93 10.10 -5.00 1.82
N ASN A 94 9.13 -4.20 1.32
CA ASN A 94 7.77 -4.23 1.84
C ASN A 94 7.20 -5.65 1.83
N ALA A 95 7.30 -6.36 0.72
CA ALA A 95 6.79 -7.72 0.62
C ALA A 95 7.54 -8.70 1.53
N GLU A 96 8.88 -8.70 1.45
CA GLU A 96 9.73 -9.61 2.22
C GLU A 96 9.55 -9.44 3.74
N LEU A 97 9.56 -8.19 4.22
CA LEU A 97 9.44 -7.89 5.65
C LEU A 97 8.01 -8.08 6.16
N THR A 98 6.99 -7.80 5.34
CA THR A 98 5.60 -8.09 5.69
C THR A 98 5.35 -9.59 5.82
N VAL A 99 5.79 -10.38 4.85
CA VAL A 99 5.67 -11.85 4.90
C VAL A 99 6.40 -12.41 6.11
N ARG A 100 7.60 -11.91 6.41
CA ARG A 100 8.36 -12.29 7.62
C ARG A 100 7.61 -11.92 8.90
N MET A 101 7.02 -10.73 8.97
CA MET A 101 6.26 -10.25 10.14
C MET A 101 5.02 -11.11 10.41
N LEU A 102 4.38 -11.62 9.36
CA LEU A 102 3.18 -12.43 9.44
C LEU A 102 3.45 -13.95 9.45
N ARG A 103 4.71 -14.37 9.44
CA ARG A 103 5.10 -15.77 9.28
C ARG A 103 4.55 -16.70 10.36
N ASP A 104 4.47 -16.23 11.60
CA ASP A 104 4.01 -17.03 12.75
C ASP A 104 2.50 -17.01 12.91
N GLU A 105 1.79 -16.26 12.06
CA GLU A 105 0.34 -16.26 12.01
C GLU A 105 -0.15 -17.42 11.11
N PRO A 106 -1.29 -18.04 11.41
CA PRO A 106 -1.90 -19.04 10.52
C PRO A 106 -2.48 -18.37 9.28
N LEU A 107 -1.60 -17.77 8.46
CA LEU A 107 -1.98 -16.94 7.31
C LEU A 107 -2.52 -17.80 6.16
N GLY A 108 -3.75 -17.53 5.75
CA GLY A 108 -4.38 -18.16 4.57
C GLY A 108 -4.61 -17.20 3.42
N ARG A 109 -4.70 -15.89 3.71
CA ARG A 109 -4.97 -14.88 2.68
C ARG A 109 -4.44 -13.50 3.07
N ILE A 110 -3.90 -12.78 2.08
CA ILE A 110 -3.60 -11.35 2.15
C ILE A 110 -4.54 -10.60 1.21
N VAL A 111 -5.30 -9.63 1.72
CA VAL A 111 -5.99 -8.62 0.92
C VAL A 111 -5.04 -7.45 0.75
N LEU A 112 -4.43 -7.33 -0.42
CA LEU A 112 -3.36 -6.37 -0.69
C LEU A 112 -3.95 -5.04 -1.19
N VAL A 113 -3.77 -3.98 -0.39
CA VAL A 113 -4.25 -2.62 -0.68
C VAL A 113 -3.11 -1.74 -1.19
N THR A 114 -3.22 -1.32 -2.43
CA THR A 114 -2.34 -0.33 -3.07
C THR A 114 -3.05 0.28 -4.29
N HIS A 115 -2.46 1.30 -4.93
CA HIS A 115 -3.03 1.86 -6.16
C HIS A 115 -3.00 0.88 -7.33
N ASP A 116 -3.97 1.03 -8.22
CA ASP A 116 -4.17 0.22 -9.43
C ASP A 116 -2.88 0.05 -10.25
N LEU A 117 -2.19 1.15 -10.56
CA LEU A 117 -0.94 1.15 -11.33
C LEU A 117 0.22 0.44 -10.61
N HIS A 118 0.21 0.43 -9.27
CA HIS A 118 1.23 -0.22 -8.46
C HIS A 118 0.93 -1.70 -8.18
N MET A 119 -0.31 -2.12 -8.32
CA MET A 119 -0.79 -3.45 -7.95
C MET A 119 -0.02 -4.59 -8.64
N PRO A 120 0.22 -4.56 -9.97
CA PRO A 120 0.92 -5.66 -10.64
C PRO A 120 2.33 -5.90 -10.09
N ARG A 121 3.09 -4.82 -9.82
CA ARG A 121 4.43 -4.91 -9.25
C ARG A 121 4.38 -5.43 -7.80
N SER A 122 3.45 -4.94 -7.01
CA SER A 122 3.27 -5.38 -5.62
C SER A 122 2.93 -6.87 -5.53
N ILE A 123 1.97 -7.36 -6.32
CA ILE A 123 1.61 -8.79 -6.35
C ILE A 123 2.84 -9.65 -6.69
N ARG A 124 3.63 -9.25 -7.68
CA ARG A 124 4.84 -9.99 -8.08
C ARG A 124 5.83 -10.14 -6.91
N HIS A 125 6.07 -9.07 -6.15
CA HIS A 125 6.97 -9.12 -5.00
C HIS A 125 6.40 -9.96 -3.85
N PHE A 126 5.11 -9.85 -3.56
CA PHE A 126 4.47 -10.67 -2.53
C PHE A 126 4.45 -12.16 -2.89
N MET A 127 4.24 -12.52 -4.17
CA MET A 127 4.36 -13.91 -4.64
C MET A 127 5.78 -14.43 -4.43
N ARG A 128 6.80 -13.67 -4.83
CA ARG A 128 8.20 -14.04 -4.62
C ARG A 128 8.56 -14.21 -3.14
N ALA A 129 8.09 -13.28 -2.30
CA ALA A 129 8.35 -13.34 -0.86
C ALA A 129 7.66 -14.54 -0.20
N ARG A 130 6.42 -14.87 -0.62
CA ARG A 130 5.68 -16.05 -0.21
C ARG A 130 6.45 -17.33 -0.55
N ASP A 131 6.85 -17.45 -1.83
CA ASP A 131 7.54 -18.63 -2.35
C ASP A 131 8.92 -18.82 -1.68
N ALA A 132 9.67 -17.73 -1.46
CA ALA A 132 10.95 -17.75 -0.74
C ALA A 132 10.83 -18.11 0.74
N ALA A 133 9.67 -17.86 1.35
CA ALA A 133 9.38 -18.20 2.75
C ALA A 133 8.76 -19.60 2.92
N ASP A 134 8.51 -20.32 1.81
CA ASP A 134 7.81 -21.61 1.78
C ASP A 134 6.44 -21.54 2.49
N LEU A 135 5.69 -20.47 2.21
CA LEU A 135 4.36 -20.25 2.75
C LEU A 135 3.29 -20.45 1.68
N ASP A 136 2.09 -20.88 2.11
CA ASP A 136 0.93 -21.06 1.23
C ASP A 136 -0.21 -20.13 1.68
N PHE A 137 -0.34 -18.98 1.01
CA PHE A 137 -1.46 -18.06 1.19
C PHE A 137 -1.88 -17.43 -0.14
N GLU A 138 -3.15 -17.08 -0.24
CA GLU A 138 -3.72 -16.38 -1.39
C GLU A 138 -3.45 -14.87 -1.30
N ILE A 139 -3.20 -14.23 -2.44
CA ILE A 139 -3.11 -12.77 -2.55
C ILE A 139 -4.33 -12.26 -3.33
N VAL A 140 -5.18 -11.50 -2.65
CA VAL A 140 -6.38 -10.89 -3.23
C VAL A 140 -6.11 -9.39 -3.43
N PRO A 141 -6.10 -8.89 -4.67
CA PRO A 141 -5.91 -7.47 -4.92
C PRO A 141 -7.12 -6.65 -4.48
N ALA A 142 -6.87 -5.55 -3.77
CA ALA A 142 -7.86 -4.53 -3.42
C ALA A 142 -7.32 -3.16 -3.86
N PRO A 143 -7.41 -2.84 -5.16
CA PRO A 143 -6.82 -1.63 -5.72
C PRO A 143 -7.58 -0.37 -5.30
N VAL A 144 -6.81 0.72 -5.14
CA VAL A 144 -7.29 2.10 -4.92
C VAL A 144 -7.01 2.93 -6.16
N GLY A 145 -7.76 3.99 -6.38
CA GLY A 145 -7.57 4.89 -7.52
C GLY A 145 -8.00 4.28 -8.86
N ILE A 146 -8.92 3.33 -8.82
CA ILE A 146 -9.50 2.75 -10.03
C ILE A 146 -10.23 3.87 -10.78
N THR A 147 -9.87 4.07 -12.03
CA THR A 147 -10.66 4.92 -12.92
C THR A 147 -11.84 4.10 -13.40
N GLU A 148 -13.05 4.54 -13.09
CA GLU A 148 -14.23 3.96 -13.72
C GLU A 148 -14.09 4.03 -15.24
N ALA A 149 -14.64 3.02 -15.93
CA ALA A 149 -14.64 2.99 -17.37
C ALA A 149 -15.20 4.32 -17.88
N ALA A 150 -14.40 4.99 -18.70
CA ALA A 150 -14.62 6.38 -19.09
C ALA A 150 -16.06 6.62 -19.56
N GLU A 151 -16.66 7.66 -19.00
CA GLU A 151 -17.73 8.37 -19.73
C GLU A 151 -17.24 8.71 -21.15
N PRO A 152 -18.15 8.88 -22.12
CA PRO A 152 -17.74 9.24 -23.47
C PRO A 152 -16.76 10.41 -23.45
N TRP A 153 -15.64 10.27 -24.18
CA TRP A 153 -14.59 11.28 -24.26
C TRP A 153 -15.16 12.69 -24.47
N SER A 154 -14.74 13.60 -23.62
CA SER A 154 -15.06 15.03 -23.74
C SER A 154 -13.84 15.82 -24.24
N ILE A 155 -14.05 17.03 -24.77
CA ILE A 155 -12.95 17.92 -25.17
C ILE A 155 -12.02 18.21 -23.99
N ALA A 156 -12.57 18.24 -22.77
CA ALA A 156 -11.81 18.47 -21.56
C ALA A 156 -10.76 17.39 -21.26
N ASP A 157 -10.97 16.16 -21.75
CA ASP A 157 -10.05 15.02 -21.55
C ASP A 157 -8.74 15.19 -22.34
N PHE A 158 -8.75 16.03 -23.38
CA PHE A 158 -7.56 16.37 -24.18
C PHE A 158 -6.81 17.60 -23.63
N LEU A 159 -7.34 18.25 -22.61
CA LEU A 159 -6.62 19.38 -21.98
C LEU A 159 -5.66 18.86 -20.89
N PRO A 160 -4.42 19.38 -20.84
CA PRO A 160 -3.50 19.06 -19.77
C PRO A 160 -4.11 19.38 -18.41
N SER A 161 -4.18 18.39 -17.52
CA SER A 161 -4.64 18.58 -16.14
C SER A 161 -3.54 18.19 -15.15
N PRO A 162 -3.44 18.83 -13.98
CA PRO A 162 -2.49 18.47 -12.94
C PRO A 162 -2.61 16.97 -12.56
N GLN A 163 -3.83 16.46 -12.52
CA GLN A 163 -4.14 15.06 -12.22
C GLN A 163 -3.63 14.12 -13.31
N GLY A 164 -3.83 14.47 -14.58
CA GLY A 164 -3.33 13.72 -15.73
C GLY A 164 -1.80 13.64 -15.75
N ILE A 165 -1.13 14.77 -15.50
CA ILE A 165 0.35 14.83 -15.41
C ILE A 165 0.86 13.97 -14.24
N ALA A 166 0.25 14.08 -13.07
CA ALA A 166 0.63 13.29 -11.89
C ALA A 166 0.45 11.78 -12.14
N ARG A 167 -0.65 11.39 -12.79
CA ARG A 167 -0.94 9.99 -13.12
C ARG A 167 0.02 9.44 -14.17
N SER A 168 0.35 10.21 -15.21
CA SER A 168 1.34 9.83 -16.22
C SER A 168 2.73 9.65 -15.61
N ARG A 169 3.16 10.57 -14.74
CA ARG A 169 4.42 10.45 -14.00
C ARG A 169 4.44 9.20 -13.13
N TYR A 170 3.34 8.89 -12.46
CA TYR A 170 3.23 7.70 -11.61
C TYR A 170 3.30 6.43 -12.45
N ALA A 171 2.54 6.33 -13.54
CA ALA A 171 2.57 5.20 -14.46
C ALA A 171 3.97 4.95 -15.04
N PHE A 172 4.66 6.01 -15.44
CA PHE A 172 6.03 5.93 -15.97
C PHE A 172 7.02 5.42 -14.93
N ARG A 173 6.91 5.89 -13.69
CA ARG A 173 7.72 5.39 -12.56
C ARG A 173 7.51 3.90 -12.31
N GLU A 174 6.25 3.44 -12.34
CA GLU A 174 5.92 2.02 -12.15
C GLU A 174 6.47 1.16 -13.30
N TRP A 175 6.36 1.66 -14.54
CA TRP A 175 6.92 0.97 -15.71
C TRP A 175 8.44 0.84 -15.62
N LEU A 176 9.16 1.91 -15.25
CA LEU A 176 10.61 1.85 -15.02
C LEU A 176 10.98 0.90 -13.88
N GLY A 177 10.22 0.90 -12.76
CA GLY A 177 10.44 -0.02 -11.66
C GLY A 177 10.27 -1.49 -12.07
N MET A 178 9.28 -1.79 -12.91
CA MET A 178 9.11 -3.13 -13.46
C MET A 178 10.28 -3.58 -14.35
N LEU A 179 10.83 -2.67 -15.17
CA LEU A 179 12.00 -2.95 -16.03
C LEU A 179 13.29 -3.13 -15.21
N ALA A 180 13.47 -2.35 -14.16
CA ALA A 180 14.63 -2.45 -13.28
C ALA A 180 14.59 -3.67 -12.34
N GLY A 181 13.49 -4.43 -12.30
CA GLY A 181 13.30 -5.57 -11.40
C GLY A 181 13.15 -5.17 -9.93
N ALA A 182 12.89 -3.88 -9.68
CA ALA A 182 12.75 -3.29 -8.34
C ALA A 182 11.31 -3.38 -7.83
#